data_dcbc2d16c4433e9d1fe6d2ade1684f4f
#
_entry.id   dcbc2d16c4433e9d1fe6d2ade1684f4f
#
_cell.length_a   1.000
_cell.length_b   1.000
_cell.length_c   1.000
_cell.angle_alpha   90.00
_cell.angle_beta   90.00
_cell.angle_gamma   90.00
#
_symmetry.space_group_name_H-M   'P 1'
#
loop_
_entity.id
_entity.type
_entity.pdbx_description
1 polymer ?
#
loop_
_entity_poly.entity_id
_entity_poly.type
_entity_poly.pdbx_seq_one_letter_code
_entity_poly.pdbx_strand_id
1 'polypeptide(L)'
;MTPGHNPSEERLLAYAAGVLSPPEAVVVAAHLALRPANDAWVRRLQQVGAAFLETTPPASMSADALTRAMARIGTDAGDASAQSPLNEMASELPEPLRRYALGPWRWVGPGMRVRDVHAPRDGACRVILLKIDPGRPTPRHTHEGPELTLVLSGAYATETERFEVGDLEEADPTVLHQPRTVSDIPCLCVASLAGQIQLDGWLGRVIQPFVRL
;
A
#
# COMPACT_ATOMS: atom_id res chain seq x y z
N MET A 1 23.48 -11.27 2.37
CA MET A 1 22.05 -10.85 2.34
C MET A 1 22.06 -9.35 2.20
N THR A 2 21.52 -8.81 1.11
CA THR A 2 21.34 -7.37 0.95
C THR A 2 20.38 -6.90 2.05
N PRO A 3 20.65 -5.76 2.74
CA PRO A 3 19.69 -5.21 3.69
C PRO A 3 18.37 -4.99 2.94
N GLY A 4 17.26 -5.51 3.46
CA GLY A 4 15.96 -5.31 2.84
C GLY A 4 15.54 -3.84 2.91
N HIS A 5 14.82 -3.37 1.89
CA HIS A 5 14.27 -2.02 1.86
C HIS A 5 13.03 -1.96 2.77
N ASN A 6 13.13 -1.15 3.82
CA ASN A 6 12.08 -0.98 4.82
C ASN A 6 11.45 0.41 4.69
N PRO A 7 10.21 0.62 5.16
CA PRO A 7 9.69 1.96 5.35
C PRO A 7 10.64 2.80 6.21
N SER A 8 10.72 4.09 5.92
CA SER A 8 11.47 5.04 6.75
C SER A 8 10.99 5.04 8.20
N GLU A 9 11.86 5.40 9.14
CA GLU A 9 11.49 5.46 10.56
C GLU A 9 10.35 6.44 10.81
N GLU A 10 10.33 7.57 10.08
CA GLU A 10 9.26 8.55 10.11
C GLU A 10 7.93 7.94 9.69
N ARG A 11 7.94 7.09 8.66
CA ARG A 11 6.73 6.44 8.17
C ARG A 11 6.23 5.39 9.14
N LEU A 12 7.12 4.60 9.73
CA LEU A 12 6.75 3.63 10.77
C LEU A 12 6.20 4.33 12.02
N LEU A 13 6.78 5.47 12.40
CA LEU A 13 6.26 6.30 13.50
C LEU A 13 4.88 6.87 13.16
N ALA A 14 4.71 7.43 11.96
CA ALA A 14 3.42 7.96 11.51
C ALA A 14 2.34 6.87 11.45
N TYR A 15 2.71 5.65 11.03
CA TYR A 15 1.81 4.49 11.09
C TYR A 15 1.43 4.13 12.53
N ALA A 16 2.41 4.05 13.44
CA ALA A 16 2.16 3.75 14.84
C ALA A 16 1.26 4.79 15.53
N ALA A 17 1.40 6.06 15.15
CA ALA A 17 0.59 7.18 15.62
C ALA A 17 -0.79 7.27 14.94
N GLY A 18 -1.07 6.48 13.90
CA GLY A 18 -2.34 6.50 13.17
C GLY A 18 -2.57 7.75 12.32
N VAL A 19 -1.50 8.43 11.89
CA VAL A 19 -1.58 9.69 11.11
C VAL A 19 -1.25 9.52 9.62
N LEU A 20 -0.90 8.29 9.17
CA LEU A 20 -0.79 8.02 7.74
C LEU A 20 -2.13 8.13 7.04
N SER A 21 -2.11 8.49 5.76
CA SER A 21 -3.30 8.36 4.93
C SER A 21 -3.78 6.90 4.89
N PRO A 22 -5.09 6.64 4.79
CA PRO A 22 -5.61 5.27 4.77
C PRO A 22 -4.96 4.38 3.71
N PRO A 23 -4.71 4.82 2.44
CA PRO A 23 -4.02 4.01 1.44
C PRO A 23 -2.58 3.65 1.83
N GLU A 24 -1.79 4.59 2.36
CA GLU A 24 -0.44 4.33 2.83
C GLU A 24 -0.43 3.35 4.00
N ALA A 25 -1.34 3.54 4.96
CA ALA A 25 -1.47 2.65 6.11
C ALA A 25 -1.76 1.20 5.70
N VAL A 26 -2.54 0.98 4.63
CA VAL A 26 -2.81 -0.36 4.08
C VAL A 26 -1.53 -1.01 3.55
N VAL A 27 -0.70 -0.28 2.79
CA VAL A 27 0.55 -0.80 2.24
C VAL A 27 1.57 -1.07 3.34
N VAL A 28 1.70 -0.17 4.33
CA VAL A 28 2.58 -0.38 5.49
C VAL A 28 2.11 -1.59 6.33
N ALA A 29 0.80 -1.74 6.56
CA ALA A 29 0.26 -2.92 7.26
C ALA A 29 0.60 -4.22 6.53
N ALA A 30 0.51 -4.25 5.20
CA ALA A 30 0.91 -5.41 4.39
C ALA A 30 2.41 -5.70 4.50
N HIS A 31 3.27 -4.66 4.52
CA HIS A 31 4.71 -4.81 4.76
C HIS A 31 4.99 -5.42 6.14
N LEU A 32 4.34 -4.91 7.21
CA LEU A 32 4.53 -5.43 8.57
C LEU A 32 4.13 -6.90 8.70
N ALA A 33 3.10 -7.34 7.96
CA ALA A 33 2.72 -8.75 7.91
C ALA A 33 3.79 -9.65 7.25
N LEU A 34 4.62 -9.09 6.36
CA LEU A 34 5.73 -9.80 5.70
C LEU A 34 7.08 -9.63 6.43
N ARG A 35 7.21 -8.63 7.30
CA ARG A 35 8.45 -8.27 8.01
C ARG A 35 8.23 -8.19 9.53
N PRO A 36 8.22 -9.33 10.25
CA PRO A 36 7.92 -9.36 11.69
C PRO A 36 8.83 -8.48 12.56
N ALA A 37 10.06 -8.22 12.14
CA ALA A 37 10.97 -7.35 12.87
C ALA A 37 10.46 -5.89 12.92
N ASN A 38 9.93 -5.40 11.78
CA ASN A 38 9.35 -4.05 11.70
C ASN A 38 8.02 -3.97 12.47
N ASP A 39 7.21 -5.01 12.43
CA ASP A 39 5.99 -5.10 13.24
C ASP A 39 6.31 -5.01 14.74
N ALA A 40 7.34 -5.72 15.22
CA ALA A 40 7.79 -5.64 16.60
C ALA A 40 8.28 -4.22 16.98
N TRP A 41 8.92 -3.49 16.05
CA TRP A 41 9.30 -2.11 16.25
C TRP A 41 8.09 -1.17 16.36
N VAL A 42 7.13 -1.28 15.45
CA VAL A 42 5.88 -0.51 15.50
C VAL A 42 5.12 -0.74 16.81
N ARG A 43 5.03 -1.98 17.29
CA ARG A 43 4.41 -2.28 18.59
C ARG A 43 5.09 -1.56 19.74
N ARG A 44 6.43 -1.42 19.74
CA ARG A 44 7.15 -0.65 20.75
C ARG A 44 6.79 0.84 20.69
N LEU A 45 6.70 1.41 19.48
CA LEU A 45 6.27 2.80 19.29
C LEU A 45 4.85 3.02 19.82
N GLN A 46 3.94 2.08 19.58
CA GLN A 46 2.57 2.12 20.11
C GLN A 46 2.53 2.04 21.64
N GLN A 47 3.42 1.25 22.27
CA GLN A 47 3.55 1.19 23.73
C GLN A 47 4.00 2.54 24.31
N VAL A 48 4.93 3.24 23.63
CA VAL A 48 5.32 4.60 24.03
C VAL A 48 4.13 5.57 23.94
N GLY A 49 3.36 5.50 22.82
CA GLY A 49 2.14 6.29 22.66
C GLY A 49 1.09 6.02 23.75
N ALA A 50 0.92 4.74 24.13
CA ALA A 50 0.02 4.35 25.21
C ALA A 50 0.44 4.95 26.57
N ALA A 51 1.75 4.97 26.86
CA ALA A 51 2.27 5.59 28.09
C ALA A 51 1.96 7.10 28.16
N PHE A 52 2.03 7.81 27.02
CA PHE A 52 1.58 9.21 26.97
C PHE A 52 0.06 9.35 27.18
N LEU A 53 -0.72 8.44 26.64
CA LEU A 53 -2.18 8.44 26.82
C LEU A 53 -2.55 8.24 28.30
N GLU A 54 -1.87 7.36 29.03
CA GLU A 54 -2.09 7.12 30.47
C GLU A 54 -1.83 8.37 31.32
N THR A 55 -0.95 9.28 30.89
CA THR A 55 -0.64 10.53 31.59
C THR A 55 -1.59 11.68 31.20
N THR A 56 -2.44 11.48 30.19
CA THR A 56 -3.39 12.50 29.73
C THR A 56 -4.57 12.62 30.69
N PRO A 57 -4.96 13.82 31.10
CA PRO A 57 -6.13 14.00 31.97
C PRO A 57 -7.40 13.44 31.29
N PRO A 58 -8.28 12.76 32.06
CA PRO A 58 -9.50 12.20 31.51
C PRO A 58 -10.46 13.30 31.04
N ALA A 59 -11.07 13.12 29.88
CA ALA A 59 -12.11 13.97 29.35
C ALA A 59 -13.50 13.49 29.80
N SER A 60 -14.39 14.41 30.09
CA SER A 60 -15.78 14.09 30.40
C SER A 60 -16.49 13.52 29.18
N MET A 61 -17.17 12.40 29.36
CA MET A 61 -17.99 11.76 28.32
C MET A 61 -19.48 12.07 28.56
N SER A 62 -20.27 12.04 27.47
CA SER A 62 -21.73 12.15 27.60
C SER A 62 -22.32 10.94 28.35
N ALA A 63 -23.41 11.14 29.10
CA ALA A 63 -24.01 10.04 29.88
C ALA A 63 -24.44 8.82 29.06
N ASP A 64 -24.70 9.01 27.78
CA ASP A 64 -25.11 7.97 26.82
C ASP A 64 -23.95 7.40 25.98
N ALA A 65 -22.71 7.84 26.22
CA ALA A 65 -21.53 7.44 25.40
C ALA A 65 -21.34 5.92 25.33
N LEU A 66 -21.48 5.23 26.47
CA LEU A 66 -21.39 3.78 26.54
C LEU A 66 -22.50 3.12 25.74
N THR A 67 -23.74 3.55 25.90
CA THR A 67 -24.89 2.98 25.18
C THR A 67 -24.71 3.14 23.66
N ARG A 68 -24.26 4.30 23.20
CA ARG A 68 -23.96 4.52 21.77
C ARG A 68 -22.81 3.64 21.26
N ALA A 69 -21.76 3.49 22.06
CA ALA A 69 -20.64 2.62 21.68
C ALA A 69 -21.09 1.16 21.56
N MET A 70 -21.84 0.67 22.52
CA MET A 70 -22.38 -0.70 22.50
C MET A 70 -23.36 -0.94 21.33
N ALA A 71 -24.21 0.05 21.01
CA ALA A 71 -25.10 -0.05 19.86
C ALA A 71 -24.32 -0.16 18.51
N ARG A 72 -23.18 0.51 18.37
CA ARG A 72 -22.33 0.44 17.19
C ARG A 72 -21.66 -0.93 17.00
N ILE A 73 -21.22 -1.57 18.07
CA ILE A 73 -20.60 -2.91 18.01
C ILE A 73 -21.56 -3.93 17.38
N GLY A 74 -22.88 -3.78 17.59
CA GLY A 74 -23.88 -4.68 17.00
C GLY A 74 -24.18 -4.42 15.52
N THR A 75 -23.88 -3.21 15.00
CA THR A 75 -24.19 -2.80 13.62
C THR A 75 -23.01 -3.00 12.66
N ASP A 76 -21.78 -2.88 13.16
CA ASP A 76 -20.57 -3.02 12.33
C ASP A 76 -20.21 -4.48 11.99
N ALA A 77 -20.92 -5.45 12.57
CA ALA A 77 -20.72 -6.89 12.25
C ALA A 77 -21.26 -7.30 10.86
N GLY A 78 -21.90 -6.38 10.12
CA GLY A 78 -22.57 -6.67 8.85
C GLY A 78 -21.73 -6.55 7.58
N ASP A 79 -20.65 -5.74 7.57
CA ASP A 79 -19.95 -5.42 6.32
C ASP A 79 -18.67 -6.24 6.05
N ALA A 80 -18.26 -7.12 6.96
CA ALA A 80 -17.06 -7.95 6.80
C ALA A 80 -17.28 -9.21 5.93
N SER A 81 -18.46 -9.44 5.37
CA SER A 81 -18.84 -10.70 4.70
C SER A 81 -19.25 -10.60 3.24
N ALA A 82 -18.81 -9.61 2.50
CA ALA A 82 -18.89 -9.67 1.03
C ALA A 82 -17.73 -10.49 0.47
N GLN A 83 -17.73 -11.80 0.70
CA GLN A 83 -16.89 -12.74 -0.05
C GLN A 83 -17.37 -12.74 -1.50
N SER A 84 -16.76 -11.89 -2.33
CA SER A 84 -16.97 -11.91 -3.77
C SER A 84 -16.30 -13.16 -4.37
N PRO A 85 -16.97 -13.93 -5.24
CA PRO A 85 -16.44 -15.19 -5.81
C PRO A 85 -15.23 -15.03 -6.75
N LEU A 86 -14.66 -13.83 -6.87
CA LEU A 86 -13.50 -13.52 -7.73
C LEU A 86 -12.14 -13.67 -7.03
N ASN A 87 -12.08 -14.30 -5.86
CA ASN A 87 -10.95 -14.19 -4.94
C ASN A 87 -10.07 -15.45 -4.83
N GLU A 88 -9.81 -16.19 -5.90
CA GLU A 88 -8.80 -17.28 -5.86
C GLU A 88 -7.42 -16.78 -5.42
N MET A 89 -7.09 -15.53 -5.74
CA MET A 89 -5.81 -14.90 -5.38
C MET A 89 -5.80 -14.19 -4.01
N ALA A 90 -6.97 -14.00 -3.38
CA ALA A 90 -7.02 -13.30 -2.10
C ALA A 90 -6.36 -14.10 -0.97
N SER A 91 -6.34 -15.42 -1.05
CA SER A 91 -5.67 -16.27 -0.05
C SER A 91 -4.14 -16.13 -0.08
N GLU A 92 -3.57 -15.70 -1.20
CA GLU A 92 -2.12 -15.51 -1.38
C GLU A 92 -1.64 -14.12 -0.93
N LEU A 93 -2.56 -13.16 -0.75
CA LEU A 93 -2.21 -11.81 -0.29
C LEU A 93 -1.96 -11.79 1.22
N PRO A 94 -1.10 -10.86 1.72
CA PRO A 94 -0.98 -10.57 3.15
C PRO A 94 -2.34 -10.27 3.79
N GLU A 95 -2.52 -10.69 5.05
CA GLU A 95 -3.80 -10.58 5.76
C GLU A 95 -4.43 -9.18 5.66
N PRO A 96 -3.69 -8.05 5.86
CA PRO A 96 -4.26 -6.72 5.79
C PRO A 96 -4.93 -6.37 4.45
N LEU A 97 -4.54 -7.03 3.36
CA LEU A 97 -5.13 -6.82 2.03
C LEU A 97 -6.37 -7.68 1.79
N ARG A 98 -6.50 -8.83 2.46
CA ARG A 98 -7.60 -9.80 2.23
C ARG A 98 -8.98 -9.25 2.57
N ARG A 99 -9.04 -8.24 3.45
CA ARG A 99 -10.29 -7.60 3.87
C ARG A 99 -10.93 -6.71 2.81
N TYR A 100 -10.20 -6.37 1.75
CA TYR A 100 -10.67 -5.46 0.72
C TYR A 100 -11.08 -6.23 -0.53
N ALA A 101 -12.21 -5.82 -1.12
CA ALA A 101 -12.62 -6.30 -2.43
C ALA A 101 -11.61 -5.84 -3.50
N LEU A 102 -11.41 -6.69 -4.50
CA LEU A 102 -10.49 -6.43 -5.59
C LEU A 102 -11.28 -6.16 -6.88
N GLY A 103 -10.95 -5.11 -7.60
CA GLY A 103 -11.47 -4.83 -8.92
C GLY A 103 -11.01 -5.85 -9.98
N PRO A 104 -11.50 -5.80 -11.20
CA PRO A 104 -11.00 -6.64 -12.29
C PRO A 104 -9.58 -6.23 -12.70
N TRP A 105 -8.82 -7.19 -13.26
CA TRP A 105 -7.55 -6.88 -13.89
C TRP A 105 -7.77 -6.05 -15.17
N ARG A 106 -7.08 -4.93 -15.28
CA ARG A 106 -7.07 -4.06 -16.46
C ARG A 106 -5.68 -4.10 -17.09
N TRP A 107 -5.61 -4.24 -18.40
CA TRP A 107 -4.38 -4.11 -19.15
C TRP A 107 -3.96 -2.62 -19.22
N VAL A 108 -2.69 -2.33 -18.95
CA VAL A 108 -2.16 -0.95 -18.95
C VAL A 108 -0.90 -0.81 -19.81
N GLY A 109 -0.39 -1.91 -20.36
CA GLY A 109 0.78 -1.93 -21.23
C GLY A 109 1.26 -3.35 -21.52
N PRO A 110 2.21 -3.53 -22.43
CA PRO A 110 2.75 -4.84 -22.78
C PRO A 110 3.31 -5.58 -21.57
N GLY A 111 2.67 -6.69 -21.17
CA GLY A 111 3.04 -7.46 -19.98
C GLY A 111 2.69 -6.80 -18.65
N MET A 112 1.84 -5.75 -18.64
CA MET A 112 1.47 -5.01 -17.44
C MET A 112 -0.03 -5.02 -17.22
N ARG A 113 -0.46 -5.34 -16.02
CA ARG A 113 -1.86 -5.33 -15.58
C ARG A 113 -1.97 -4.68 -14.22
N VAL A 114 -3.07 -3.98 -14.02
CA VAL A 114 -3.39 -3.33 -12.75
C VAL A 114 -4.80 -3.70 -12.32
N ARG A 115 -5.05 -3.73 -11.04
CA ARG A 115 -6.40 -3.82 -10.46
C ARG A 115 -6.49 -2.95 -9.22
N ASP A 116 -7.66 -2.35 -9.02
CA ASP A 116 -7.92 -1.54 -7.85
C ASP A 116 -8.13 -2.45 -6.62
N VAL A 117 -7.61 -2.02 -5.47
CA VAL A 117 -7.96 -2.54 -4.15
C VAL A 117 -8.98 -1.55 -3.56
N HIS A 118 -10.16 -2.02 -3.21
CA HIS A 118 -11.25 -1.16 -2.72
C HIS A 118 -11.04 -0.81 -1.23
N ALA A 119 -9.83 -0.34 -0.92
CA ALA A 119 -9.48 0.22 0.38
C ALA A 119 -10.00 1.66 0.52
N PRO A 120 -10.11 2.19 1.75
CA PRO A 120 -10.43 3.60 1.96
C PRO A 120 -9.46 4.51 1.19
N ARG A 121 -10.00 5.57 0.57
CA ARG A 121 -9.22 6.56 -0.19
C ARG A 121 -8.98 7.80 0.66
N ASP A 122 -7.96 8.56 0.27
CA ASP A 122 -7.74 9.91 0.76
C ASP A 122 -7.52 10.85 -0.44
N GLY A 123 -8.54 11.61 -0.78
CA GLY A 123 -8.54 12.41 -2.01
C GLY A 123 -8.29 11.56 -3.24
N ALA A 124 -7.23 11.88 -3.99
CA ALA A 124 -6.78 11.14 -5.16
C ALA A 124 -5.93 9.89 -4.80
N CYS A 125 -5.52 9.74 -3.53
CA CYS A 125 -4.71 8.61 -3.10
C CYS A 125 -5.54 7.32 -3.05
N ARG A 126 -4.99 6.25 -3.62
CA ARG A 126 -5.66 4.94 -3.71
C ARG A 126 -4.66 3.80 -3.63
N VAL A 127 -5.18 2.58 -3.41
CA VAL A 127 -4.38 1.34 -3.42
C VAL A 127 -4.66 0.55 -4.68
N ILE A 128 -3.59 0.06 -5.32
CA ILE A 128 -3.67 -0.83 -6.48
C ILE A 128 -2.78 -2.06 -6.29
N LEU A 129 -3.09 -3.14 -7.00
CA LEU A 129 -2.15 -4.22 -7.31
C LEU A 129 -1.65 -4.03 -8.72
N LEU A 130 -0.33 -4.11 -8.90
CA LEU A 130 0.37 -4.04 -10.18
C LEU A 130 1.06 -5.38 -10.43
N LYS A 131 0.82 -5.98 -11.61
CA LYS A 131 1.47 -7.21 -12.06
C LYS A 131 2.23 -6.95 -13.35
N ILE A 132 3.53 -7.29 -13.35
CA ILE A 132 4.44 -7.07 -14.48
C ILE A 132 5.10 -8.41 -14.82
N ASP A 133 5.01 -8.80 -16.09
CA ASP A 133 5.59 -10.04 -16.60
C ASP A 133 7.13 -10.04 -16.54
N PRO A 134 7.81 -11.19 -16.50
CA PRO A 134 9.27 -11.30 -16.43
C PRO A 134 9.99 -10.48 -17.50
N GLY A 135 11.06 -9.78 -17.09
CA GLY A 135 11.91 -8.99 -17.97
C GLY A 135 11.29 -7.72 -18.55
N ARG A 136 10.04 -7.41 -18.21
CA ARG A 136 9.36 -6.21 -18.71
C ARG A 136 9.69 -4.98 -17.86
N PRO A 137 10.06 -3.84 -18.49
CA PRO A 137 10.15 -2.57 -17.81
C PRO A 137 8.78 -1.89 -17.73
N THR A 138 8.57 -1.04 -16.73
CA THR A 138 7.54 0.01 -16.79
C THR A 138 7.95 1.09 -17.78
N PRO A 139 7.04 1.94 -18.28
CA PRO A 139 7.44 3.21 -18.86
C PRO A 139 8.25 4.04 -17.86
N ARG A 140 9.20 4.84 -18.35
CA ARG A 140 9.90 5.80 -17.50
C ARG A 140 8.94 6.88 -17.03
N HIS A 141 8.86 7.12 -15.71
CA HIS A 141 7.82 7.96 -15.13
C HIS A 141 8.26 8.57 -13.79
N THR A 142 7.52 9.58 -13.40
CA THR A 142 7.50 10.14 -12.05
C THR A 142 6.05 10.19 -11.54
N HIS A 143 5.84 10.76 -10.36
CA HIS A 143 4.55 10.78 -9.66
C HIS A 143 4.14 12.21 -9.33
N GLU A 144 2.84 12.50 -9.24
CA GLU A 144 2.33 13.80 -8.74
C GLU A 144 2.47 13.93 -7.23
N GLY A 145 2.44 12.82 -6.52
CA GLY A 145 2.57 12.75 -5.06
C GLY A 145 3.38 11.53 -4.63
N PRO A 146 3.49 11.26 -3.33
CA PRO A 146 4.22 10.11 -2.83
C PRO A 146 3.61 8.79 -3.30
N GLU A 147 4.51 7.83 -3.58
CA GLU A 147 4.16 6.43 -3.84
C GLU A 147 4.86 5.53 -2.84
N LEU A 148 4.14 4.52 -2.35
CA LEU A 148 4.71 3.38 -1.63
C LEU A 148 4.45 2.12 -2.44
N THR A 149 5.49 1.40 -2.81
CA THR A 149 5.39 0.14 -3.55
C THR A 149 6.01 -1.01 -2.77
N LEU A 150 5.19 -1.99 -2.38
CA LEU A 150 5.58 -3.21 -1.68
C LEU A 150 5.57 -4.40 -2.63
N VAL A 151 6.66 -5.15 -2.69
CA VAL A 151 6.75 -6.40 -3.46
C VAL A 151 6.07 -7.55 -2.71
N LEU A 152 5.09 -8.18 -3.35
CA LEU A 152 4.36 -9.35 -2.82
C LEU A 152 4.86 -10.67 -3.42
N SER A 153 5.33 -10.65 -4.68
CA SER A 153 5.88 -11.82 -5.39
C SER A 153 6.84 -11.37 -6.48
N GLY A 154 7.83 -12.20 -6.79
CA GLY A 154 8.86 -11.87 -7.76
C GLY A 154 9.84 -10.82 -7.25
N ALA A 155 10.42 -10.07 -8.18
CA ALA A 155 11.36 -8.98 -7.88
C ALA A 155 11.43 -7.99 -9.05
N TYR A 156 11.72 -6.74 -8.75
CA TYR A 156 12.08 -5.74 -9.75
C TYR A 156 13.35 -4.98 -9.36
N ALA A 157 13.94 -4.30 -10.32
CA ALA A 157 15.07 -3.42 -10.09
C ALA A 157 14.83 -2.06 -10.77
N THR A 158 15.33 -1.01 -10.15
CA THR A 158 15.57 0.31 -10.74
C THR A 158 16.99 0.38 -11.28
N GLU A 159 17.47 1.55 -11.65
CA GLU A 159 18.85 1.75 -12.10
C GLU A 159 19.88 1.53 -10.98
N THR A 160 19.47 1.68 -9.73
CA THR A 160 20.37 1.69 -8.56
C THR A 160 20.09 0.60 -7.55
N GLU A 161 18.86 0.10 -7.48
CA GLU A 161 18.40 -0.75 -6.39
C GLU A 161 17.60 -1.96 -6.91
N ARG A 162 17.54 -3.02 -6.11
CA ARG A 162 16.76 -4.23 -6.36
C ARG A 162 15.82 -4.48 -5.20
N PHE A 163 14.55 -4.71 -5.50
CA PHE A 163 13.49 -4.96 -4.54
C PHE A 163 12.96 -6.38 -4.67
N GLU A 164 12.87 -7.08 -3.54
CA GLU A 164 12.43 -8.47 -3.42
C GLU A 164 11.20 -8.56 -2.50
N VAL A 165 10.61 -9.75 -2.38
CA VAL A 165 9.39 -9.94 -1.56
C VAL A 165 9.56 -9.38 -0.14
N GLY A 166 8.63 -8.51 0.23
CA GLY A 166 8.61 -7.80 1.51
C GLY A 166 9.39 -6.49 1.51
N ASP A 167 10.14 -6.15 0.44
CA ASP A 167 10.78 -4.85 0.31
C ASP A 167 9.76 -3.79 -0.08
N LEU A 168 9.93 -2.58 0.48
CA LEU A 168 9.09 -1.43 0.24
C LEU A 168 9.93 -0.30 -0.34
N GLU A 169 9.57 0.18 -1.53
CA GLU A 169 10.10 1.39 -2.15
C GLU A 169 9.25 2.59 -1.73
N GLU A 170 9.91 3.70 -1.37
CA GLU A 170 9.30 5.02 -1.18
C GLU A 170 9.78 5.93 -2.31
N ALA A 171 8.87 6.37 -3.16
CA ALA A 171 9.15 7.32 -4.22
C ALA A 171 8.37 8.63 -3.98
N ASP A 172 9.06 9.74 -4.17
CA ASP A 172 8.47 11.07 -4.16
C ASP A 172 8.40 11.65 -5.59
N PRO A 173 7.75 12.81 -5.81
CA PRO A 173 7.62 13.41 -7.14
C PRO A 173 8.95 13.74 -7.84
N THR A 174 10.08 13.77 -7.14
CA THR A 174 11.39 14.04 -7.72
C THR A 174 12.07 12.79 -8.29
N VAL A 175 11.57 11.61 -7.92
CA VAL A 175 12.11 10.33 -8.39
C VAL A 175 11.60 10.06 -9.81
N LEU A 176 12.52 10.06 -10.77
CA LEU A 176 12.28 9.62 -12.14
C LEU A 176 12.91 8.26 -12.33
N HIS A 177 12.10 7.21 -12.47
CA HIS A 177 12.57 5.84 -12.53
C HIS A 177 11.91 5.01 -13.63
N GLN A 178 12.53 3.86 -13.93
CA GLN A 178 12.02 2.86 -14.86
C GLN A 178 12.19 1.46 -14.27
N PRO A 179 11.39 1.06 -13.29
CA PRO A 179 11.45 -0.28 -12.72
C PRO A 179 11.30 -1.37 -13.80
N ARG A 180 12.09 -2.44 -13.66
CA ARG A 180 12.05 -3.62 -14.55
C ARG A 180 11.94 -4.88 -13.71
N THR A 181 11.03 -5.77 -14.05
CA THR A 181 10.98 -7.12 -13.45
C THR A 181 12.25 -7.89 -13.77
N VAL A 182 12.92 -8.39 -12.73
CA VAL A 182 14.19 -9.13 -12.81
C VAL A 182 14.09 -10.58 -12.31
N SER A 183 12.89 -11.00 -11.92
CA SER A 183 12.59 -12.39 -11.57
C SER A 183 12.09 -13.18 -12.79
N ASP A 184 12.23 -14.52 -12.72
CA ASP A 184 11.71 -15.44 -13.74
C ASP A 184 10.19 -15.64 -13.66
N ILE A 185 9.57 -15.15 -12.59
CA ILE A 185 8.11 -15.11 -12.40
C ILE A 185 7.61 -13.67 -12.46
N PRO A 186 6.32 -13.44 -12.76
CA PRO A 186 5.76 -12.09 -12.75
C PRO A 186 5.96 -11.40 -11.39
N CYS A 187 6.36 -10.13 -11.43
CA CYS A 187 6.43 -9.30 -10.24
C CYS A 187 5.02 -8.79 -9.90
N LEU A 188 4.57 -9.08 -8.69
CA LEU A 188 3.30 -8.58 -8.12
C LEU A 188 3.63 -7.60 -7.00
N CYS A 189 3.15 -6.38 -7.13
CA CYS A 189 3.28 -5.35 -6.11
C CYS A 189 1.91 -4.85 -5.66
N VAL A 190 1.83 -4.36 -4.41
CA VAL A 190 0.77 -3.46 -3.96
C VAL A 190 1.36 -2.07 -3.81
N ALA A 191 0.66 -1.08 -4.35
CA ALA A 191 1.11 0.31 -4.25
C ALA A 191 0.00 1.24 -3.75
N SER A 192 0.37 2.24 -2.93
CA SER A 192 -0.43 3.43 -2.68
C SER A 192 0.07 4.56 -3.58
N LEU A 193 -0.83 5.12 -4.36
CA LEU A 193 -0.55 6.18 -5.33
C LEU A 193 -1.29 7.44 -4.95
N ALA A 194 -0.56 8.53 -4.71
CA ALA A 194 -1.13 9.86 -4.51
C ALA A 194 -1.09 10.65 -5.81
N GLY A 195 -2.22 10.78 -6.49
CA GLY A 195 -2.33 11.44 -7.79
C GLY A 195 -2.10 10.51 -8.98
N GLN A 196 -1.59 11.05 -10.07
CA GLN A 196 -1.36 10.34 -11.33
C GLN A 196 0.13 10.08 -11.58
N ILE A 197 0.40 9.00 -12.30
CA ILE A 197 1.73 8.74 -12.86
C ILE A 197 1.95 9.70 -14.04
N GLN A 198 3.12 10.36 -14.08
CA GLN A 198 3.53 11.26 -15.15
C GLN A 198 4.59 10.57 -16.01
N LEU A 199 4.22 10.24 -17.24
CA LEU A 199 5.14 9.57 -18.18
C LEU A 199 6.19 10.56 -18.71
N ASP A 200 7.46 10.12 -18.73
CA ASP A 200 8.56 10.92 -19.26
C ASP A 200 8.58 10.94 -20.80
N GLY A 201 9.13 12.03 -21.36
CA GLY A 201 9.34 12.23 -22.78
C GLY A 201 8.10 12.66 -23.57
N TRP A 202 8.32 13.06 -24.84
CA TRP A 202 7.26 13.57 -25.71
C TRP A 202 6.20 12.51 -26.05
N LEU A 203 6.64 11.26 -26.25
CA LEU A 203 5.74 10.14 -26.54
C LEU A 203 4.89 9.80 -25.29
N GLY A 204 5.49 9.88 -24.09
CA GLY A 204 4.79 9.74 -22.83
C GLY A 204 3.64 10.72 -22.70
N ARG A 205 3.88 12.01 -23.01
CA ARG A 205 2.84 13.05 -22.97
C ARG A 205 1.69 12.82 -23.95
N VAL A 206 1.97 12.23 -25.11
CA VAL A 206 0.94 11.90 -26.11
C VAL A 206 0.03 10.76 -25.64
N ILE A 207 0.59 9.76 -24.96
CA ILE A 207 -0.17 8.60 -24.48
C ILE A 207 -0.73 8.79 -23.05
N GLN A 208 -0.26 9.81 -22.32
CA GLN A 208 -0.69 10.11 -20.94
C GLN A 208 -2.22 10.11 -20.74
N PRO A 209 -3.06 10.70 -21.63
CA PRO A 209 -4.51 10.69 -21.47
C PRO A 209 -5.14 9.29 -21.50
N PHE A 210 -4.43 8.31 -22.06
CA PHE A 210 -4.89 6.91 -22.16
C PHE A 210 -4.38 6.04 -21.01
N VAL A 211 -3.37 6.50 -20.30
CA VAL A 211 -2.81 5.81 -19.11
C VAL A 211 -3.49 6.37 -17.87
N ARG A 212 -4.57 5.72 -17.46
CA ARG A 212 -5.30 6.06 -16.23
C ARG A 212 -4.76 5.22 -15.06
N LEU A 213 -3.53 5.54 -14.65
CA LEU A 213 -2.87 5.02 -13.44
C LEU A 213 -2.69 6.12 -12.43
#